data_3a72c86c02acc50aaad0f802d763bb4a
#
_entry.id   3a72c86c02acc50aaad0f802d763bb4a
#
_cell.length_a   1.000
_cell.length_b   1.000
_cell.length_c   1.000
_cell.angle_alpha   90.00
_cell.angle_beta   90.00
_cell.angle_gamma   90.00
#
_symmetry.space_group_name_H-M   'P 1'
#
loop_
_entity.id
_entity.type
_entity.pdbx_description
1 polymer ?
#
loop_
_entity_poly.entity_id
_entity_poly.type
_entity_poly.pdbx_seq_one_letter_code
_entity_poly.pdbx_strand_id
1 'polypeptide(L)'
;GLGVCYALVMKQMVDRTVAKDGQGFMMGMIGFSLLVLSQLIIRIITRQASEYTRSGMENTLKRNLFASLLKKDYGSVSAIHSEEWMNRLTSDTVICAGGVTDIIPGFLGMTIRLVGSLALIFWLQPGLSFIMIPGGIAFLIITVLLRKPIKRFHKDVQEKDGQVRVYLQERISSQLVVRTFGAEDIAVEEAEDTMRRHRTSRMKKAWISNMCNSGFSLAINGMYLVGIGYCGYGIIHGVVSFGTLTAIIQLIGQLQSPLASLGGYVPRYYTTLASAERLMEVEQYEDVDVANLRGKDEVKALYENQIKEI
;
A
#
# COMPACT_ATOMS: atom_id res chain seq x y z
N GLY A 1 0.00 1.94 18.64
CA GLY A 1 0.00 1.84 20.11
C GLY A 1 -1.34 2.14 20.75
N LEU A 2 -2.03 3.21 20.37
CA LEU A 2 -3.31 3.64 21.01
C LEU A 2 -4.44 2.61 20.93
N GLY A 3 -4.50 1.78 19.89
CA GLY A 3 -5.49 0.71 19.79
C GLY A 3 -5.40 -0.34 20.89
N VAL A 4 -4.18 -0.60 21.37
CA VAL A 4 -3.94 -1.53 22.49
C VAL A 4 -4.45 -0.93 23.81
N CYS A 5 -4.18 0.37 24.04
CA CYS A 5 -4.70 1.11 25.19
C CYS A 5 -6.24 1.14 25.19
N TYR A 6 -6.85 1.27 24.02
CA TYR A 6 -8.29 1.24 23.84
C TYR A 6 -8.92 -0.06 24.37
N ALA A 7 -8.29 -1.22 24.06
CA ALA A 7 -8.78 -2.51 24.56
C ALA A 7 -8.71 -2.61 26.10
N LEU A 8 -7.67 -2.05 26.73
CA LEU A 8 -7.54 -2.02 28.20
C LEU A 8 -8.59 -1.15 28.88
N VAL A 9 -8.84 0.04 28.33
CA VAL A 9 -9.87 0.94 28.87
C VAL A 9 -11.26 0.33 28.73
N MET A 10 -11.57 -0.28 27.58
CA MET A 10 -12.81 -1.01 27.37
C MET A 10 -12.97 -2.16 28.37
N LYS A 11 -11.89 -2.92 28.61
CA LYS A 11 -11.88 -3.98 29.64
C LYS A 11 -12.29 -3.43 31.00
N GLN A 12 -11.62 -2.35 31.45
CA GLN A 12 -11.90 -1.75 32.73
C GLN A 12 -13.32 -1.22 32.87
N MET A 13 -13.84 -0.57 31.81
CA MET A 13 -15.21 -0.06 31.78
C MET A 13 -16.23 -1.18 31.95
N VAL A 14 -16.08 -2.28 31.19
CA VAL A 14 -16.99 -3.42 31.26
C VAL A 14 -16.92 -4.10 32.63
N ASP A 15 -15.72 -4.31 33.16
CA ASP A 15 -15.53 -4.94 34.46
C ASP A 15 -16.18 -4.10 35.60
N ARG A 16 -16.04 -2.76 35.56
CA ARG A 16 -16.68 -1.85 36.51
C ARG A 16 -18.20 -1.81 36.37
N THR A 17 -18.70 -1.92 35.13
CA THR A 17 -20.15 -2.01 34.88
C THR A 17 -20.73 -3.27 35.51
N VAL A 18 -20.07 -4.41 35.35
CA VAL A 18 -20.49 -5.68 35.94
C VAL A 18 -20.42 -5.63 37.46
N ALA A 19 -19.42 -4.94 38.01
CA ALA A 19 -19.29 -4.70 39.45
C ALA A 19 -20.28 -3.66 40.01
N LYS A 20 -21.14 -3.05 39.18
CA LYS A 20 -22.09 -1.97 39.52
C LYS A 20 -21.42 -0.73 40.14
N ASP A 21 -20.12 -0.50 39.81
CA ASP A 21 -19.38 0.69 40.24
C ASP A 21 -19.65 1.85 39.26
N GLY A 22 -20.66 2.67 39.56
CA GLY A 22 -21.08 3.78 38.74
C GLY A 22 -20.03 4.88 38.63
N GLN A 23 -19.29 5.17 39.72
CA GLN A 23 -18.23 6.20 39.70
C GLN A 23 -17.04 5.75 38.83
N GLY A 24 -16.63 4.51 39.00
CA GLY A 24 -15.57 3.94 38.21
C GLY A 24 -15.92 3.82 36.73
N PHE A 25 -17.18 3.54 36.39
CA PHE A 25 -17.67 3.56 35.01
C PHE A 25 -17.59 4.96 34.38
N MET A 26 -18.07 6.00 35.10
CA MET A 26 -17.98 7.40 34.61
C MET A 26 -16.54 7.82 34.39
N MET A 27 -15.61 7.45 35.26
CA MET A 27 -14.19 7.75 35.11
C MET A 27 -13.60 7.03 33.89
N GLY A 28 -14.03 5.79 33.63
CA GLY A 28 -13.70 5.03 32.43
C GLY A 28 -14.24 5.67 31.16
N MET A 29 -15.48 6.18 31.16
CA MET A 29 -16.08 6.92 30.05
C MET A 29 -15.29 8.19 29.69
N ILE A 30 -14.90 8.96 30.70
CA ILE A 30 -14.06 10.16 30.50
C ILE A 30 -12.71 9.77 29.90
N GLY A 31 -12.04 8.76 30.45
CA GLY A 31 -10.77 8.26 29.94
C GLY A 31 -10.87 7.74 28.51
N PHE A 32 -11.94 7.04 28.19
CA PHE A 32 -12.22 6.57 26.84
C PHE A 32 -12.43 7.74 25.86
N SER A 33 -13.23 8.72 26.24
CA SER A 33 -13.47 9.91 25.43
C SER A 33 -12.18 10.69 25.16
N LEU A 34 -11.33 10.86 26.17
CA LEU A 34 -10.01 11.48 26.01
C LEU A 34 -9.09 10.68 25.08
N LEU A 35 -9.11 9.34 25.17
CA LEU A 35 -8.36 8.49 24.22
C LEU A 35 -8.85 8.63 22.79
N VAL A 36 -10.16 8.68 22.57
CA VAL A 36 -10.73 8.88 21.22
C VAL A 36 -10.35 10.24 20.68
N LEU A 37 -10.47 11.30 21.47
CA LEU A 37 -10.07 12.65 21.08
C LEU A 37 -8.57 12.74 20.79
N SER A 38 -7.73 12.18 21.68
CA SER A 38 -6.27 12.16 21.47
C SER A 38 -5.89 11.40 20.19
N GLN A 39 -6.55 10.26 19.92
CA GLN A 39 -6.34 9.49 18.71
C GLN A 39 -6.71 10.29 17.45
N LEU A 40 -7.80 11.05 17.49
CA LEU A 40 -8.23 11.91 16.39
C LEU A 40 -7.22 13.03 16.15
N ILE A 41 -6.79 13.72 17.20
CA ILE A 41 -5.78 14.79 17.12
C ILE A 41 -4.46 14.25 16.57
N ILE A 42 -3.95 13.15 17.13
CA ILE A 42 -2.70 12.52 16.67
C ILE A 42 -2.82 12.09 15.20
N ARG A 43 -3.97 11.55 14.78
CA ARG A 43 -4.21 11.18 13.38
C ARG A 43 -4.13 12.39 12.45
N ILE A 44 -4.77 13.50 12.83
CA ILE A 44 -4.73 14.75 12.04
C ILE A 44 -3.30 15.27 11.92
N ILE A 45 -2.59 15.38 13.06
CA ILE A 45 -1.21 15.87 13.09
C ILE A 45 -0.30 14.96 12.26
N THR A 46 -0.40 13.64 12.43
CA THR A 46 0.42 12.67 11.68
C THR A 46 0.16 12.75 10.20
N ARG A 47 -1.11 12.88 9.78
CA ARG A 47 -1.48 13.00 8.37
C ARG A 47 -0.94 14.29 7.76
N GLN A 48 -1.06 15.42 8.48
CA GLN A 48 -0.54 16.70 8.03
C GLN A 48 1.00 16.69 7.93
N ALA A 49 1.67 16.13 8.94
CA ALA A 49 3.13 15.98 8.93
C ALA A 49 3.62 15.07 7.80
N SER A 50 2.92 13.97 7.56
CA SER A 50 3.23 13.05 6.44
C SER A 50 3.11 13.76 5.09
N GLU A 51 2.04 14.53 4.87
CA GLU A 51 1.83 15.26 3.62
C GLU A 51 2.87 16.39 3.43
N TYR A 52 3.20 17.09 4.50
CA TYR A 52 4.25 18.11 4.48
C TYR A 52 5.62 17.51 4.10
N THR A 53 5.97 16.38 4.71
CA THR A 53 7.23 15.66 4.42
C THR A 53 7.23 15.13 2.99
N ARG A 54 6.11 14.56 2.53
CA ARG A 54 5.95 14.04 1.17
C ARG A 54 6.12 15.13 0.13
N SER A 55 5.44 16.25 0.30
CA SER A 55 5.53 17.41 -0.61
C SER A 55 6.94 18.00 -0.63
N GLY A 56 7.57 18.15 0.53
CA GLY A 56 8.95 18.62 0.64
C GLY A 56 9.96 17.71 -0.05
N MET A 57 9.81 16.39 0.13
CA MET A 57 10.64 15.38 -0.52
C MET A 57 10.43 15.37 -2.05
N GLU A 58 9.17 15.41 -2.50
CA GLU A 58 8.82 15.50 -3.92
C GLU A 58 9.47 16.71 -4.59
N ASN A 59 9.32 17.89 -4.00
CA ASN A 59 9.92 19.11 -4.54
C ASN A 59 11.46 19.05 -4.57
N THR A 60 12.06 18.44 -3.55
CA THR A 60 13.52 18.26 -3.50
C THR A 60 14.01 17.32 -4.58
N LEU A 61 13.32 16.18 -4.78
CA LEU A 61 13.64 15.23 -5.85
C LEU A 61 13.48 15.87 -7.24
N LYS A 62 12.38 16.57 -7.49
CA LYS A 62 12.15 17.32 -8.74
C LYS A 62 13.25 18.33 -9.01
N ARG A 63 13.58 19.14 -8.01
CA ARG A 63 14.62 20.16 -8.12
C ARG A 63 15.98 19.54 -8.42
N ASN A 64 16.34 18.47 -7.70
CA ASN A 64 17.64 17.84 -7.87
C ASN A 64 17.75 17.15 -9.25
N LEU A 65 16.71 16.40 -9.66
CA LEU A 65 16.66 15.77 -10.96
C LEU A 65 16.75 16.82 -12.10
N PHE A 66 15.98 17.90 -12.01
CA PHE A 66 16.00 18.96 -13.00
C PHE A 66 17.36 19.66 -13.05
N ALA A 67 17.96 19.96 -11.90
CA ALA A 67 19.30 20.55 -11.85
C ALA A 67 20.39 19.61 -12.39
N SER A 68 20.26 18.30 -12.17
CA SER A 68 21.17 17.30 -12.76
C SER A 68 21.02 17.25 -14.28
N LEU A 69 19.79 17.19 -14.81
CA LEU A 69 19.54 17.19 -16.25
C LEU A 69 20.14 18.38 -16.98
N LEU A 70 20.09 19.58 -16.37
CA LEU A 70 20.66 20.79 -16.94
C LEU A 70 22.21 20.80 -16.97
N LYS A 71 22.84 19.91 -16.21
CA LYS A 71 24.32 19.78 -16.16
C LYS A 71 24.86 18.66 -17.03
N LYS A 72 24.00 17.76 -17.51
CA LYS A 72 24.39 16.62 -18.33
C LYS A 72 24.60 17.01 -19.78
N ASP A 73 25.44 16.25 -20.48
CA ASP A 73 25.67 16.44 -21.91
C ASP A 73 24.35 16.35 -22.70
N TYR A 74 24.16 17.33 -23.59
CA TYR A 74 22.94 17.43 -24.40
C TYR A 74 22.72 16.20 -25.29
N GLY A 75 23.78 15.61 -25.83
CA GLY A 75 23.70 14.41 -26.67
C GLY A 75 23.09 13.24 -25.94
N SER A 76 23.56 13.01 -24.70
CA SER A 76 23.05 11.95 -23.82
C SER A 76 21.61 12.19 -23.37
N VAL A 77 21.25 13.42 -23.02
CA VAL A 77 19.88 13.76 -22.58
C VAL A 77 18.90 13.74 -23.74
N SER A 78 19.28 14.19 -24.95
CA SER A 78 18.42 14.21 -26.12
C SER A 78 18.18 12.83 -26.75
N ALA A 79 18.98 11.83 -26.42
CA ALA A 79 18.75 10.44 -26.82
C ALA A 79 17.46 9.85 -26.23
N ILE A 80 16.98 10.42 -25.12
CA ILE A 80 15.71 10.05 -24.49
C ILE A 80 14.67 11.12 -24.82
N HIS A 81 13.45 10.69 -25.17
CA HIS A 81 12.35 11.60 -25.47
C HIS A 81 12.00 12.49 -24.26
N SER A 82 11.70 13.76 -24.53
CA SER A 82 11.34 14.73 -23.49
C SER A 82 10.15 14.30 -22.63
N GLU A 83 9.22 13.54 -23.19
CA GLU A 83 8.07 12.95 -22.48
C GLU A 83 8.51 11.98 -21.36
N GLU A 84 9.57 11.20 -21.60
CA GLU A 84 10.12 10.28 -20.59
C GLU A 84 10.74 11.06 -19.44
N TRP A 85 11.48 12.14 -19.70
CA TRP A 85 12.01 13.02 -18.67
C TRP A 85 10.91 13.70 -17.87
N MET A 86 9.85 14.15 -18.54
CA MET A 86 8.67 14.69 -17.85
C MET A 86 7.99 13.65 -16.97
N ASN A 87 7.87 12.42 -17.42
CA ASN A 87 7.32 11.33 -16.62
C ASN A 87 8.19 11.04 -15.39
N ARG A 88 9.51 11.03 -15.53
CA ARG A 88 10.44 10.90 -14.38
C ARG A 88 10.32 12.05 -13.40
N LEU A 89 10.23 13.30 -13.90
CA LEU A 89 10.07 14.50 -13.07
C LEU A 89 8.72 14.57 -12.34
N THR A 90 7.64 14.11 -12.99
CA THR A 90 6.28 14.26 -12.44
C THR A 90 5.79 13.00 -11.73
N SER A 91 5.95 11.82 -12.31
CA SER A 91 5.42 10.56 -11.82
C SER A 91 6.39 9.85 -10.87
N ASP A 92 7.63 9.62 -11.30
CA ASP A 92 8.59 8.85 -10.51
C ASP A 92 9.00 9.54 -9.20
N THR A 93 9.13 10.88 -9.21
CA THR A 93 9.40 11.65 -7.99
C THR A 93 8.26 11.54 -6.98
N VAL A 94 7.00 11.54 -7.44
CA VAL A 94 5.80 11.37 -6.60
C VAL A 94 5.74 9.96 -6.03
N ILE A 95 6.04 8.95 -6.86
CA ILE A 95 6.07 7.54 -6.42
C ILE A 95 7.16 7.32 -5.37
N CYS A 96 8.37 7.88 -5.57
CA CYS A 96 9.47 7.77 -4.61
C CYS A 96 9.14 8.47 -3.30
N ALA A 97 8.67 9.72 -3.34
CA ALA A 97 8.29 10.48 -2.16
C ALA A 97 7.16 9.78 -1.39
N GLY A 98 6.09 9.35 -2.08
CA GLY A 98 4.99 8.60 -1.49
C GLY A 98 5.42 7.23 -0.96
N GLY A 99 6.32 6.54 -1.66
CA GLY A 99 6.84 5.24 -1.22
C GLY A 99 7.53 5.34 0.14
N VAL A 100 8.44 6.28 0.30
CA VAL A 100 9.17 6.46 1.58
C VAL A 100 8.23 6.90 2.70
N THR A 101 7.37 7.88 2.46
CA THR A 101 6.47 8.45 3.47
C THR A 101 5.31 7.53 3.86
N ASP A 102 4.90 6.59 3.00
CA ASP A 102 3.81 5.66 3.28
C ASP A 102 4.30 4.29 3.74
N ILE A 103 5.36 3.73 3.10
CA ILE A 103 5.81 2.36 3.37
C ILE A 103 6.43 2.26 4.76
N ILE A 104 7.35 3.17 5.10
CA ILE A 104 8.10 3.08 6.36
C ILE A 104 7.17 3.28 7.57
N PRO A 105 6.38 4.38 7.67
CA PRO A 105 5.47 4.54 8.80
C PRO A 105 4.34 3.51 8.83
N GLY A 106 3.84 3.11 7.65
CA GLY A 106 2.81 2.10 7.51
C GLY A 106 3.27 0.73 8.03
N PHE A 107 4.46 0.29 7.64
CA PHE A 107 5.05 -0.97 8.09
C PHE A 107 5.34 -0.95 9.60
N LEU A 108 5.95 0.14 10.10
CA LEU A 108 6.18 0.31 11.54
C LEU A 108 4.88 0.30 12.33
N GLY A 109 3.88 1.06 11.90
CA GLY A 109 2.57 1.10 12.55
C GLY A 109 1.86 -0.25 12.57
N MET A 110 1.98 -1.01 11.47
CA MET A 110 1.46 -2.36 11.35
C MET A 110 2.16 -3.31 12.33
N THR A 111 3.50 -3.29 12.37
CA THR A 111 4.31 -4.14 13.25
C THR A 111 4.01 -3.84 14.73
N ILE A 112 3.98 -2.56 15.12
CA ILE A 112 3.63 -2.15 16.50
C ILE A 112 2.23 -2.62 16.88
N ARG A 113 1.26 -2.54 15.97
CA ARG A 113 -0.10 -2.99 16.23
C ARG A 113 -0.16 -4.51 16.39
N LEU A 114 0.52 -5.25 15.52
CA LEU A 114 0.54 -6.71 15.54
C LEU A 114 1.21 -7.25 16.81
N VAL A 115 2.44 -6.78 17.07
CA VAL A 115 3.20 -7.18 18.27
C VAL A 115 2.50 -6.73 19.54
N GLY A 116 2.00 -5.49 19.59
CA GLY A 116 1.29 -4.97 20.77
C GLY A 116 0.00 -5.72 21.06
N SER A 117 -0.78 -6.07 20.03
CA SER A 117 -2.01 -6.86 20.21
C SER A 117 -1.72 -8.27 20.71
N LEU A 118 -0.72 -8.96 20.11
CA LEU A 118 -0.32 -10.30 20.54
C LEU A 118 0.26 -10.30 21.97
N ALA A 119 1.12 -9.32 22.28
CA ALA A 119 1.69 -9.18 23.62
C ALA A 119 0.59 -8.94 24.69
N LEU A 120 -0.42 -8.12 24.36
CA LEU A 120 -1.51 -7.86 25.30
C LEU A 120 -2.44 -9.07 25.44
N ILE A 121 -2.72 -9.83 24.37
CA ILE A 121 -3.46 -11.10 24.46
C ILE A 121 -2.70 -12.09 25.36
N PHE A 122 -1.39 -12.19 25.18
CA PHE A 122 -0.54 -13.05 25.99
C PHE A 122 -0.58 -12.64 27.48
N TRP A 123 -0.52 -11.35 27.77
CA TRP A 123 -0.56 -10.82 29.12
C TRP A 123 -1.94 -11.03 29.78
N LEU A 124 -3.04 -10.87 29.04
CA LEU A 124 -4.40 -11.04 29.56
C LEU A 124 -4.77 -12.51 29.76
N GLN A 125 -4.42 -13.36 28.79
CA GLN A 125 -4.77 -14.79 28.76
C GLN A 125 -3.68 -15.62 28.08
N PRO A 126 -2.66 -16.07 28.84
CA PRO A 126 -1.55 -16.88 28.27
C PRO A 126 -2.04 -18.16 27.58
N GLY A 127 -3.04 -18.85 28.18
CA GLY A 127 -3.58 -20.09 27.61
C GLY A 127 -4.21 -19.90 26.23
N LEU A 128 -4.91 -18.79 26.00
CA LEU A 128 -5.47 -18.45 24.70
C LEU A 128 -4.36 -18.18 23.67
N SER A 129 -3.28 -17.54 24.09
CA SER A 129 -2.15 -17.22 23.21
C SER A 129 -1.46 -18.46 22.65
N PHE A 130 -1.36 -19.54 23.45
CA PHE A 130 -0.81 -20.81 22.99
C PHE A 130 -1.64 -21.46 21.87
N ILE A 131 -2.91 -21.11 21.74
CA ILE A 131 -3.78 -21.57 20.64
C ILE A 131 -3.69 -20.60 19.46
N MET A 132 -3.73 -19.29 19.73
CA MET A 132 -3.82 -18.27 18.67
C MET A 132 -2.50 -18.05 17.91
N ILE A 133 -1.35 -18.10 18.61
CA ILE A 133 -0.05 -17.88 17.97
C ILE A 133 0.28 -18.95 16.92
N PRO A 134 0.18 -20.26 17.21
CA PRO A 134 0.38 -21.29 16.20
C PRO A 134 -0.63 -21.20 15.05
N GLY A 135 -1.90 -20.89 15.34
CA GLY A 135 -2.91 -20.65 14.32
C GLY A 135 -2.57 -19.49 13.39
N GLY A 136 -2.08 -18.38 13.92
CA GLY A 136 -1.59 -17.24 13.16
C GLY A 136 -0.36 -17.57 12.32
N ILE A 137 0.60 -18.32 12.85
CA ILE A 137 1.79 -18.78 12.12
C ILE A 137 1.39 -19.73 10.99
N ALA A 138 0.52 -20.70 11.24
CA ALA A 138 0.00 -21.60 10.23
C ALA A 138 -0.69 -20.84 9.09
N PHE A 139 -1.49 -19.82 9.43
CA PHE A 139 -2.12 -18.94 8.45
C PHE A 139 -1.10 -18.19 7.60
N LEU A 140 -0.04 -17.63 8.20
CA LEU A 140 1.04 -16.97 7.46
C LEU A 140 1.74 -17.92 6.50
N ILE A 141 2.04 -19.15 6.94
CA ILE A 141 2.64 -20.19 6.09
C ILE A 141 1.75 -20.49 4.89
N ILE A 142 0.46 -20.71 5.11
CA ILE A 142 -0.52 -20.95 4.04
C ILE A 142 -0.56 -19.78 3.05
N THR A 143 -0.56 -18.55 3.55
CA THR A 143 -0.54 -17.34 2.71
C THR A 143 0.71 -17.26 1.82
N VAL A 144 1.88 -17.60 2.37
CA VAL A 144 3.15 -17.65 1.62
C VAL A 144 3.12 -18.75 0.56
N LEU A 145 2.59 -19.93 0.87
CA LEU A 145 2.46 -21.04 -0.07
C LEU A 145 1.53 -20.71 -1.24
N LEU A 146 0.43 -19.99 -0.97
CA LEU A 146 -0.54 -19.57 -2.00
C LEU A 146 -0.02 -18.42 -2.88
N ARG A 147 1.07 -17.75 -2.51
CA ARG A 147 1.64 -16.64 -3.27
C ARG A 147 2.04 -17.02 -4.71
N LYS A 148 2.64 -18.20 -4.89
CA LYS A 148 3.10 -18.68 -6.22
C LYS A 148 1.94 -18.85 -7.22
N PRO A 149 0.87 -19.63 -6.91
CA PRO A 149 -0.27 -19.77 -7.80
C PRO A 149 -0.97 -18.43 -8.08
N ILE A 150 -1.16 -17.58 -7.07
CA ILE A 150 -1.79 -16.26 -7.25
C ILE A 150 -0.99 -15.41 -8.24
N LYS A 151 0.35 -15.37 -8.11
CA LYS A 151 1.24 -14.64 -9.03
C LYS A 151 1.11 -15.15 -10.48
N ARG A 152 0.98 -16.47 -10.67
CA ARG A 152 0.80 -17.07 -12.00
C ARG A 152 -0.50 -16.60 -12.67
N PHE A 153 -1.62 -16.60 -11.93
CA PHE A 153 -2.90 -16.11 -12.47
C PHE A 153 -2.90 -14.60 -12.74
N HIS A 154 -2.20 -13.82 -11.92
CA HIS A 154 -2.00 -12.40 -12.18
C HIS A 154 -1.26 -12.17 -13.50
N LYS A 155 -0.18 -12.92 -13.73
CA LYS A 155 0.61 -12.84 -14.97
C LYS A 155 -0.21 -13.23 -16.20
N ASP A 156 -0.99 -14.33 -16.11
CA ASP A 156 -1.85 -14.76 -17.22
C ASP A 156 -2.88 -13.69 -17.60
N VAL A 157 -3.51 -13.05 -16.61
CA VAL A 157 -4.46 -11.95 -16.89
C VAL A 157 -3.77 -10.75 -17.54
N GLN A 158 -2.57 -10.36 -17.07
CA GLN A 158 -1.82 -9.24 -17.67
C GLN A 158 -1.39 -9.55 -19.10
N GLU A 159 -0.99 -10.78 -19.38
CA GLU A 159 -0.60 -11.22 -20.72
C GLU A 159 -1.80 -11.18 -21.68
N LYS A 160 -2.98 -11.67 -21.24
CA LYS A 160 -4.22 -11.61 -22.03
C LYS A 160 -4.72 -10.17 -22.21
N ASP A 161 -4.60 -9.31 -21.20
CA ASP A 161 -4.90 -7.88 -21.31
C ASP A 161 -3.99 -7.20 -22.35
N GLY A 162 -2.70 -7.51 -22.33
CA GLY A 162 -1.74 -7.05 -23.33
C GLY A 162 -2.13 -7.48 -24.75
N GLN A 163 -2.55 -8.73 -24.94
CA GLN A 163 -3.01 -9.23 -26.24
C GLN A 163 -4.24 -8.46 -26.75
N VAL A 164 -5.22 -8.18 -25.88
CA VAL A 164 -6.38 -7.35 -26.24
C VAL A 164 -5.93 -5.95 -26.69
N ARG A 165 -5.03 -5.33 -25.91
CA ARG A 165 -4.55 -3.97 -26.19
C ARG A 165 -3.80 -3.88 -27.51
N VAL A 166 -2.87 -4.80 -27.77
CA VAL A 166 -2.12 -4.86 -29.02
C VAL A 166 -3.07 -5.05 -30.20
N TYR A 167 -4.01 -6.01 -30.11
CA TYR A 167 -4.98 -6.26 -31.16
C TYR A 167 -5.80 -5.01 -31.51
N LEU A 168 -6.39 -4.37 -30.48
CA LEU A 168 -7.19 -3.16 -30.69
C LEU A 168 -6.36 -2.01 -31.28
N GLN A 169 -5.12 -1.82 -30.81
CA GLN A 169 -4.23 -0.80 -31.32
C GLN A 169 -3.89 -1.03 -32.80
N GLU A 170 -3.58 -2.27 -33.20
CA GLU A 170 -3.30 -2.62 -34.59
C GLU A 170 -4.49 -2.35 -35.52
N ARG A 171 -5.72 -2.76 -35.09
CA ARG A 171 -6.93 -2.55 -35.89
C ARG A 171 -7.32 -1.07 -36.00
N ILE A 172 -7.16 -0.30 -34.91
CA ILE A 172 -7.38 1.16 -34.97
C ILE A 172 -6.35 1.84 -35.87
N SER A 173 -5.07 1.46 -35.77
CA SER A 173 -4.02 2.02 -36.62
C SER A 173 -4.20 1.66 -38.10
N SER A 174 -4.77 0.51 -38.41
CA SER A 174 -5.07 0.04 -39.78
C SER A 174 -6.54 0.22 -40.18
N GLN A 175 -7.27 1.15 -39.54
CA GLN A 175 -8.70 1.37 -39.78
C GLN A 175 -9.06 1.58 -41.25
N LEU A 176 -8.21 2.32 -42.01
CA LEU A 176 -8.42 2.55 -43.45
C LEU A 176 -8.40 1.24 -44.23
N VAL A 177 -7.47 0.35 -43.90
CA VAL A 177 -7.35 -0.97 -44.55
C VAL A 177 -8.57 -1.82 -44.24
N VAL A 178 -8.97 -1.92 -42.98
CA VAL A 178 -10.17 -2.67 -42.54
C VAL A 178 -11.42 -2.21 -43.31
N ARG A 179 -11.59 -0.89 -43.47
CA ARG A 179 -12.73 -0.30 -44.24
C ARG A 179 -12.64 -0.57 -45.73
N THR A 180 -11.45 -0.47 -46.31
CA THR A 180 -11.28 -0.68 -47.73
C THR A 180 -11.64 -2.11 -48.14
N PHE A 181 -11.38 -3.08 -47.29
CA PHE A 181 -11.69 -4.49 -47.55
C PHE A 181 -13.06 -4.93 -46.99
N GLY A 182 -13.84 -4.04 -46.35
CA GLY A 182 -15.14 -4.37 -45.74
C GLY A 182 -15.02 -5.44 -44.65
N ALA A 183 -13.91 -5.44 -43.89
CA ALA A 183 -13.57 -6.47 -42.90
C ALA A 183 -13.93 -6.08 -41.46
N GLU A 184 -14.85 -5.10 -41.29
CA GLU A 184 -15.23 -4.58 -39.96
C GLU A 184 -15.80 -5.68 -39.06
N ASP A 185 -16.73 -6.48 -39.58
CA ASP A 185 -17.38 -7.55 -38.80
C ASP A 185 -16.38 -8.63 -38.37
N ILE A 186 -15.43 -8.98 -39.24
CA ILE A 186 -14.36 -9.93 -38.92
C ILE A 186 -13.45 -9.39 -37.82
N ALA A 187 -13.09 -8.09 -37.91
CA ALA A 187 -12.25 -7.45 -36.92
C ALA A 187 -12.95 -7.37 -35.55
N VAL A 188 -14.26 -7.17 -35.51
CA VAL A 188 -15.06 -7.15 -34.28
C VAL A 188 -15.15 -8.57 -33.69
N GLU A 189 -15.40 -9.59 -34.49
CA GLU A 189 -15.48 -10.99 -34.02
C GLU A 189 -14.15 -11.48 -33.43
N GLU A 190 -13.03 -11.17 -34.07
CA GLU A 190 -11.69 -11.48 -33.54
C GLU A 190 -11.38 -10.69 -32.23
N ALA A 191 -11.84 -9.43 -32.14
CA ALA A 191 -11.74 -8.65 -30.91
C ALA A 191 -12.53 -9.31 -29.77
N GLU A 192 -13.76 -9.74 -30.04
CA GLU A 192 -14.61 -10.44 -29.07
C GLU A 192 -13.97 -11.74 -28.59
N ASP A 193 -13.38 -12.53 -29.49
CA ASP A 193 -12.69 -13.78 -29.07
C ASP A 193 -11.51 -13.47 -28.16
N THR A 194 -10.71 -12.46 -28.48
CA THR A 194 -9.57 -12.05 -27.65
C THR A 194 -10.03 -11.54 -26.29
N MET A 195 -11.08 -10.73 -26.25
CA MET A 195 -11.71 -10.25 -25.01
C MET A 195 -12.32 -11.40 -24.19
N ARG A 196 -12.92 -12.39 -24.84
CA ARG A 196 -13.48 -13.59 -24.19
C ARG A 196 -12.38 -14.42 -23.50
N ARG A 197 -11.22 -14.59 -24.15
CA ARG A 197 -10.05 -15.26 -23.55
C ARG A 197 -9.54 -14.49 -22.32
N HIS A 198 -9.41 -13.17 -22.42
CA HIS A 198 -9.06 -12.32 -21.29
C HIS A 198 -10.08 -12.44 -20.15
N ARG A 199 -11.39 -12.37 -20.45
CA ARG A 199 -12.46 -12.57 -19.45
C ARG A 199 -12.34 -13.90 -18.73
N THR A 200 -12.05 -14.99 -19.46
CA THR A 200 -11.91 -16.33 -18.86
C THR A 200 -10.75 -16.37 -17.86
N SER A 201 -9.59 -15.82 -18.22
CA SER A 201 -8.43 -15.72 -17.33
C SER A 201 -8.72 -14.83 -16.11
N ARG A 202 -9.42 -13.71 -16.31
CA ARG A 202 -9.86 -12.81 -15.25
C ARG A 202 -10.82 -13.50 -14.27
N MET A 203 -11.76 -14.31 -14.76
CA MET A 203 -12.68 -15.07 -13.92
C MET A 203 -11.95 -16.14 -13.09
N LYS A 204 -10.98 -16.86 -13.68
CA LYS A 204 -10.14 -17.82 -12.94
C LYS A 204 -9.36 -17.13 -11.82
N LYS A 205 -8.71 -15.99 -12.12
CA LYS A 205 -8.02 -15.17 -11.11
C LYS A 205 -8.97 -14.72 -10.00
N ALA A 206 -10.16 -14.20 -10.38
CA ALA A 206 -11.14 -13.71 -9.42
C ALA A 206 -11.63 -14.83 -8.49
N TRP A 207 -11.89 -16.04 -9.04
CA TRP A 207 -12.32 -17.19 -8.25
C TRP A 207 -11.27 -17.57 -7.19
N ILE A 208 -10.00 -17.68 -7.58
CA ILE A 208 -8.90 -18.01 -6.66
C ILE A 208 -8.70 -16.90 -5.63
N SER A 209 -8.74 -15.62 -6.06
CA SER A 209 -8.65 -14.50 -5.14
C SER A 209 -9.79 -14.51 -4.11
N ASN A 210 -11.01 -14.81 -4.54
CA ASN A 210 -12.16 -14.92 -3.65
C ASN A 210 -12.03 -16.09 -2.68
N MET A 211 -11.51 -17.24 -3.13
CA MET A 211 -11.23 -18.37 -2.24
C MET A 211 -10.20 -18.02 -1.18
N CYS A 212 -9.12 -17.33 -1.56
CA CYS A 212 -8.11 -16.86 -0.61
C CYS A 212 -8.70 -15.83 0.39
N ASN A 213 -9.49 -14.88 -0.08
CA ASN A 213 -10.15 -13.90 0.78
C ASN A 213 -11.17 -14.55 1.73
N SER A 214 -11.93 -15.52 1.25
CA SER A 214 -12.86 -16.29 2.08
C SER A 214 -12.13 -17.14 3.12
N GLY A 215 -11.01 -17.77 2.73
CA GLY A 215 -10.14 -18.48 3.66
C GLY A 215 -9.56 -17.57 4.74
N PHE A 216 -9.14 -16.35 4.36
CA PHE A 216 -8.71 -15.32 5.31
C PHE A 216 -9.83 -14.94 6.29
N SER A 217 -11.03 -14.67 5.77
CA SER A 217 -12.19 -14.35 6.61
C SER A 217 -12.56 -15.49 7.54
N LEU A 218 -12.49 -16.74 7.06
CA LEU A 218 -12.74 -17.92 7.88
C LEU A 218 -11.71 -18.05 9.00
N ALA A 219 -10.44 -17.82 8.73
CA ALA A 219 -9.38 -17.84 9.75
C ALA A 219 -9.62 -16.79 10.85
N ILE A 220 -9.93 -15.55 10.46
CA ILE A 220 -10.23 -14.47 11.42
C ILE A 220 -11.49 -14.79 12.23
N ASN A 221 -12.57 -15.22 11.57
CA ASN A 221 -13.79 -15.62 12.29
C ASN A 221 -13.56 -16.85 13.21
N GLY A 222 -12.71 -17.78 12.79
CA GLY A 222 -12.25 -18.89 13.62
C GLY A 222 -11.51 -18.42 14.87
N MET A 223 -10.64 -17.40 14.73
CA MET A 223 -9.98 -16.78 15.89
C MET A 223 -10.99 -16.13 16.85
N TYR A 224 -12.03 -15.44 16.32
CA TYR A 224 -13.12 -14.93 17.15
C TYR A 224 -13.86 -16.04 17.89
N LEU A 225 -14.21 -17.12 17.17
CA LEU A 225 -14.92 -18.26 17.77
C LEU A 225 -14.10 -18.90 18.90
N VAL A 226 -12.81 -19.13 18.68
CA VAL A 226 -11.89 -19.67 19.69
C VAL A 226 -11.77 -18.70 20.88
N GLY A 227 -11.60 -17.40 20.59
CA GLY A 227 -11.49 -16.36 21.64
C GLY A 227 -12.74 -16.27 22.50
N ILE A 228 -13.92 -16.26 21.88
CA ILE A 228 -15.22 -16.21 22.57
C ILE A 228 -15.44 -17.50 23.35
N GLY A 229 -15.20 -18.66 22.74
CA GLY A 229 -15.37 -19.96 23.39
C GLY A 229 -14.48 -20.15 24.62
N TYR A 230 -13.18 -19.81 24.48
CA TYR A 230 -12.21 -19.89 25.56
C TYR A 230 -12.57 -18.93 26.73
N CYS A 231 -12.83 -17.66 26.40
CA CYS A 231 -13.20 -16.69 27.42
C CYS A 231 -14.58 -16.97 28.04
N GLY A 232 -15.54 -17.40 27.22
CA GLY A 232 -16.87 -17.79 27.70
C GLY A 232 -16.80 -18.95 28.66
N TYR A 233 -16.03 -19.99 28.38
CA TYR A 233 -15.77 -21.09 29.30
C TYR A 233 -15.12 -20.59 30.61
N GLY A 234 -14.12 -19.70 30.48
CA GLY A 234 -13.46 -19.09 31.65
C GLY A 234 -14.39 -18.21 32.48
N ILE A 235 -15.36 -17.51 31.87
CA ILE A 235 -16.37 -16.70 32.57
C ILE A 235 -17.32 -17.62 33.37
N ILE A 236 -17.78 -18.72 32.78
CA ILE A 236 -18.65 -19.69 33.46
C ILE A 236 -17.97 -20.26 34.71
N HIS A 237 -16.66 -20.44 34.70
CA HIS A 237 -15.87 -20.95 35.82
C HIS A 237 -15.32 -19.83 36.74
N GLY A 238 -15.66 -18.56 36.50
CA GLY A 238 -15.23 -17.43 37.32
C GLY A 238 -13.75 -17.04 37.20
N VAL A 239 -13.02 -17.57 36.20
CA VAL A 239 -11.57 -17.33 35.98
C VAL A 239 -11.31 -16.12 35.09
N VAL A 240 -12.25 -15.76 34.18
CA VAL A 240 -12.14 -14.69 33.23
C VAL A 240 -13.23 -13.67 33.42
N SER A 241 -12.92 -12.38 33.35
CA SER A 241 -13.92 -11.30 33.42
C SER A 241 -14.56 -11.01 32.05
N PHE A 242 -15.79 -10.46 32.07
CA PHE A 242 -16.47 -9.97 30.87
C PHE A 242 -15.66 -8.89 30.13
N GLY A 243 -14.97 -8.01 30.87
CA GLY A 243 -14.08 -7.02 30.30
C GLY A 243 -12.87 -7.65 29.57
N THR A 244 -12.36 -8.78 30.08
CA THR A 244 -11.30 -9.52 29.38
C THR A 244 -11.80 -10.10 28.05
N LEU A 245 -13.00 -10.65 28.00
CA LEU A 245 -13.62 -11.12 26.76
C LEU A 245 -13.74 -9.99 25.73
N THR A 246 -14.27 -8.82 26.14
CA THR A 246 -14.41 -7.66 25.23
C THR A 246 -13.06 -7.14 24.72
N ALA A 247 -12.03 -7.10 25.58
CA ALA A 247 -10.68 -6.71 25.17
C ALA A 247 -10.09 -7.69 24.14
N ILE A 248 -10.26 -9.00 24.36
CA ILE A 248 -9.75 -10.04 23.42
C ILE A 248 -10.44 -9.95 22.07
N ILE A 249 -11.76 -9.80 22.02
CA ILE A 249 -12.52 -9.61 20.79
C ILE A 249 -11.98 -8.39 20.03
N GLN A 250 -11.73 -7.29 20.71
CA GLN A 250 -11.21 -6.07 20.09
C GLN A 250 -9.76 -6.23 19.60
N LEU A 251 -8.90 -6.92 20.36
CA LEU A 251 -7.52 -7.20 19.96
C LEU A 251 -7.45 -8.12 18.74
N ILE A 252 -8.32 -9.14 18.65
CA ILE A 252 -8.44 -9.98 17.44
C ILE A 252 -8.82 -9.11 16.23
N GLY A 253 -9.77 -8.19 16.38
CA GLY A 253 -10.15 -7.26 15.33
C GLY A 253 -8.99 -6.37 14.85
N GLN A 254 -8.09 -6.00 15.77
CA GLN A 254 -6.92 -5.21 15.44
C GLN A 254 -5.85 -6.00 14.65
N LEU A 255 -5.85 -7.33 14.69
CA LEU A 255 -4.95 -8.17 13.90
C LEU A 255 -5.37 -8.28 12.43
N GLN A 256 -6.66 -8.12 12.13
CA GLN A 256 -7.22 -8.27 10.80
C GLN A 256 -6.62 -7.27 9.79
N SER A 257 -6.57 -5.99 10.14
CA SER A 257 -6.09 -4.92 9.25
C SER A 257 -4.60 -5.07 8.87
N PRO A 258 -3.66 -5.29 9.80
CA PRO A 258 -2.27 -5.57 9.49
C PRO A 258 -2.08 -6.74 8.55
N LEU A 259 -2.73 -7.86 8.86
CA LEU A 259 -2.60 -9.08 8.07
C LEU A 259 -3.13 -8.90 6.63
N ALA A 260 -4.26 -8.21 6.45
CA ALA A 260 -4.81 -7.90 5.13
C ALA A 260 -3.91 -6.94 4.34
N SER A 261 -3.22 -6.00 4.99
CA SER A 261 -2.39 -4.97 4.35
C SER A 261 -1.03 -5.49 3.87
N LEU A 262 -0.51 -6.59 4.43
CA LEU A 262 0.80 -7.16 4.09
C LEU A 262 0.99 -7.36 2.57
N GLY A 263 -0.04 -7.85 1.88
CA GLY A 263 0.00 -8.10 0.44
C GLY A 263 0.18 -6.83 -0.40
N GLY A 264 -0.25 -5.66 0.09
CA GLY A 264 -0.16 -4.39 -0.61
C GLY A 264 1.19 -3.69 -0.52
N TYR A 265 1.99 -3.96 0.52
CA TYR A 265 3.30 -3.31 0.69
C TYR A 265 4.36 -3.81 -0.29
N VAL A 266 4.33 -5.09 -0.64
CA VAL A 266 5.34 -5.71 -1.52
C VAL A 266 5.32 -5.10 -2.94
N PRO A 267 4.19 -4.99 -3.65
CA PRO A 267 4.14 -4.30 -4.94
C PRO A 267 4.57 -2.84 -4.86
N ARG A 268 4.11 -2.11 -3.83
CA ARG A 268 4.48 -0.71 -3.60
C ARG A 268 5.99 -0.54 -3.45
N TYR A 269 6.64 -1.40 -2.67
CA TYR A 269 8.08 -1.37 -2.50
C TYR A 269 8.82 -1.52 -3.85
N TYR A 270 8.45 -2.52 -4.65
CA TYR A 270 9.09 -2.73 -5.96
C TYR A 270 8.81 -1.59 -6.94
N THR A 271 7.61 -1.02 -6.93
CA THR A 271 7.30 0.15 -7.76
C THR A 271 8.14 1.35 -7.34
N THR A 272 8.27 1.61 -6.03
CA THR A 272 9.11 2.69 -5.50
C THR A 272 10.58 2.48 -5.85
N LEU A 273 11.07 1.24 -5.74
CA LEU A 273 12.45 0.88 -6.08
C LEU A 273 12.73 1.12 -7.57
N ALA A 274 11.86 0.64 -8.46
CA ALA A 274 11.99 0.83 -9.89
C ALA A 274 11.96 2.33 -10.30
N SER A 275 11.10 3.13 -9.65
CA SER A 275 11.08 4.59 -9.88
C SER A 275 12.35 5.25 -9.34
N ALA A 276 12.88 4.81 -8.20
CA ALA A 276 14.14 5.32 -7.66
C ALA A 276 15.34 4.99 -8.58
N GLU A 277 15.40 3.77 -9.11
CA GLU A 277 16.42 3.35 -10.08
C GLU A 277 16.40 4.24 -11.33
N ARG A 278 15.21 4.54 -11.88
CA ARG A 278 15.07 5.45 -13.04
C ARG A 278 15.49 6.88 -12.71
N LEU A 279 15.24 7.37 -11.50
CA LEU A 279 15.72 8.71 -11.08
C LEU A 279 17.25 8.74 -10.95
N MET A 280 17.85 7.67 -10.46
CA MET A 280 19.32 7.56 -10.30
C MET A 280 20.05 7.31 -11.60
N GLU A 281 19.38 6.82 -12.64
CA GLU A 281 19.97 6.60 -13.97
C GLU A 281 20.59 7.87 -14.55
N VAL A 282 20.01 9.05 -14.22
CA VAL A 282 20.54 10.36 -14.63
C VAL A 282 21.97 10.60 -14.16
N GLU A 283 22.36 10.06 -13.01
CA GLU A 283 23.70 10.21 -12.48
C GLU A 283 24.77 9.48 -13.32
N GLN A 284 24.36 8.49 -14.12
CA GLN A 284 25.26 7.71 -14.99
C GLN A 284 25.64 8.45 -16.28
N TYR A 285 24.91 9.52 -16.65
CA TYR A 285 25.26 10.33 -17.83
C TYR A 285 26.44 11.26 -17.53
N GLU A 286 27.27 11.50 -18.54
CA GLU A 286 28.42 12.39 -18.43
C GLU A 286 27.95 13.84 -18.21
N ASP A 287 28.68 14.55 -17.38
CA ASP A 287 28.47 15.98 -17.17
C ASP A 287 29.06 16.78 -18.36
N VAL A 288 28.48 17.93 -18.65
CA VAL A 288 29.03 18.84 -19.66
C VAL A 288 30.47 19.21 -19.27
N ASP A 289 31.39 19.09 -20.22
CA ASP A 289 32.78 19.54 -20.03
C ASP A 289 32.84 21.06 -19.83
N VAL A 290 32.99 21.47 -18.58
CA VAL A 290 32.96 22.89 -18.16
C VAL A 290 34.18 23.66 -18.74
N ALA A 291 35.23 22.96 -19.15
CA ALA A 291 36.44 23.60 -19.71
C ALA A 291 36.20 24.35 -21.04
N ASN A 292 35.13 23.96 -21.74
CA ASN A 292 34.75 24.57 -23.04
C ASN A 292 33.55 25.54 -22.95
N LEU A 293 33.05 25.83 -21.76
CA LEU A 293 31.92 26.75 -21.57
C LEU A 293 32.37 28.21 -21.59
N ARG A 294 31.60 29.07 -22.32
CA ARG A 294 31.74 30.54 -22.25
C ARG A 294 31.58 31.04 -20.83
N GLY A 295 32.28 32.12 -20.50
CA GLY A 295 32.18 32.74 -19.20
C GLY A 295 30.72 33.16 -18.84
N LYS A 296 30.38 33.15 -17.55
CA LYS A 296 29.02 33.51 -17.08
C LYS A 296 28.52 34.84 -17.62
N ASP A 297 29.40 35.81 -17.74
CA ASP A 297 29.07 37.18 -18.22
C ASP A 297 28.81 37.21 -19.71
N GLU A 298 29.50 36.39 -20.50
CA GLU A 298 29.29 36.22 -21.94
C GLU A 298 27.97 35.52 -22.25
N VAL A 299 27.62 34.48 -21.45
CA VAL A 299 26.35 33.77 -21.55
C VAL A 299 25.18 34.67 -21.17
N LYS A 300 25.36 35.51 -20.14
CA LYS A 300 24.33 36.45 -19.69
C LYS A 300 24.07 37.53 -20.75
N ALA A 301 25.14 38.07 -21.37
CA ALA A 301 25.01 39.02 -22.46
C ALA A 301 24.32 38.42 -23.69
N LEU A 302 24.62 37.17 -24.06
CA LEU A 302 23.94 36.42 -25.13
C LEU A 302 22.45 36.19 -24.82
N TYR A 303 22.11 35.82 -23.57
CA TYR A 303 20.73 35.62 -23.16
C TYR A 303 19.93 36.92 -23.19
N GLU A 304 20.50 38.00 -22.70
CA GLU A 304 19.85 39.32 -22.69
C GLU A 304 19.66 39.91 -24.10
N ASN A 305 20.59 39.66 -25.02
CA ASN A 305 20.58 40.26 -26.36
C ASN A 305 19.93 39.37 -27.46
N GLN A 306 19.90 38.06 -27.32
CA GLN A 306 19.46 37.15 -28.40
C GLN A 306 18.33 36.18 -28.01
N ILE A 307 18.10 35.87 -26.75
CA ILE A 307 17.16 34.83 -26.34
C ILE A 307 15.89 35.40 -25.66
N LYS A 308 15.99 36.62 -25.12
CA LYS A 308 14.86 37.25 -24.42
C LYS A 308 13.75 37.75 -25.34
N GLU A 309 14.01 37.77 -26.65
CA GLU A 309 13.06 38.19 -27.68
C GLU A 309 12.36 37.01 -28.39
N ILE A 310 12.66 35.76 -28.01
CA ILE A 310 12.00 34.54 -28.49
C ILE A 310 11.00 34.07 -27.41
#